data_cc03b47988d2969dca898c9b56effe70
#
_entry.id   cc03b47988d2969dca898c9b56effe70
#
_cell.length_a   1.000
_cell.length_b   1.000
_cell.length_c   1.000
_cell.angle_alpha   90.00
_cell.angle_beta   90.00
_cell.angle_gamma   90.00
#
_symmetry.space_group_name_H-M   'P 1'
#
loop_
_entity.id
_entity.type
_entity.pdbx_description
1 polymer ?
#
loop_
_entity_poly.entity_id
_entity_poly.type
_entity_poly.pdbx_seq_one_letter_code
_entity_poly.pdbx_strand_id
1 'polypeptide(L)'
;MAPDDRLERVARRYWLDRATMETIAAEEQVSRSTISRMLDTARATGIVTVTVSPVHGRASAMAAEVGARFGVVARVVAVPDDAPDLARLEQVAAATAELLDEVMGSGMTLGLAWGTTTSAVGQHLRAKPLRDAHVVQLNGAMNTHSSGVGYGSDVLGRFGTAWDAQVHHFPVPAFFDHAETRSAMWRERSVRRVLGIQHSADVALFGIGAVAGAVPSRVHTEGYLTAADRADLAACHVVGDVCTVFLRADGSWEGIPLNARSSGLAPPALRRVPRRVCAVSGSNKVVGLGAALAGGLVTDLVLDEPTARELLTRRPPARPPALWSR
;
A
#
# COMPACT_ATOMS: atom_id res chain seq x y z
N MET A 1 5.60 41.91 -8.25
CA MET A 1 5.41 40.57 -8.83
C MET A 1 6.31 39.64 -8.05
N ALA A 2 5.75 38.63 -7.38
CA ALA A 2 6.53 37.71 -6.59
C ALA A 2 7.49 36.91 -7.50
N PRO A 3 8.68 36.48 -7.01
CA PRO A 3 9.60 35.67 -7.78
C PRO A 3 8.96 34.38 -8.33
N ASP A 4 8.03 33.79 -7.60
CA ASP A 4 7.31 32.56 -7.95
C ASP A 4 6.38 32.76 -9.17
N ASP A 5 5.72 33.93 -9.30
CA ASP A 5 4.83 34.23 -10.43
C ASP A 5 5.59 34.25 -11.77
N ARG A 6 6.86 34.68 -11.71
CA ARG A 6 7.72 34.73 -12.92
C ARG A 6 8.19 33.36 -13.33
N LEU A 7 8.55 32.51 -12.35
CA LEU A 7 8.95 31.12 -12.61
C LEU A 7 7.78 30.31 -13.19
N GLU A 8 6.58 30.47 -12.63
CA GLU A 8 5.38 29.80 -13.14
C GLU A 8 5.08 30.24 -14.59
N ARG A 9 5.11 31.54 -14.90
CA ARG A 9 4.85 32.04 -16.24
C ARG A 9 5.84 31.49 -17.26
N VAL A 10 7.15 31.53 -16.97
CA VAL A 10 8.19 30.94 -17.83
C VAL A 10 7.98 29.45 -18.04
N ALA A 11 7.64 28.75 -16.96
CA ALA A 11 7.34 27.33 -17.01
C ALA A 11 6.14 27.01 -17.90
N ARG A 12 5.02 27.75 -17.74
CA ARG A 12 3.82 27.59 -18.59
C ARG A 12 4.14 27.83 -20.06
N ARG A 13 4.88 28.91 -20.39
CA ARG A 13 5.27 29.23 -21.77
C ARG A 13 6.07 28.10 -22.41
N TYR A 14 7.00 27.49 -21.66
CA TYR A 14 7.85 26.41 -22.16
C TYR A 14 7.11 25.07 -22.30
N TRP A 15 6.44 24.59 -21.24
CA TRP A 15 5.86 23.23 -21.23
C TRP A 15 4.42 23.17 -21.78
N LEU A 16 3.60 24.20 -21.59
CA LEU A 16 2.22 24.19 -22.06
C LEU A 16 2.07 24.84 -23.44
N ASP A 17 2.67 26.03 -23.62
CA ASP A 17 2.55 26.80 -24.89
C ASP A 17 3.61 26.38 -25.92
N ARG A 18 4.55 25.51 -25.54
CA ARG A 18 5.64 24.99 -26.39
C ARG A 18 6.52 26.10 -27.03
N ALA A 19 6.63 27.24 -26.37
CA ALA A 19 7.50 28.31 -26.81
C ALA A 19 8.97 27.91 -26.64
N THR A 20 9.83 28.36 -27.54
CA THR A 20 11.29 28.09 -27.43
C THR A 20 11.92 28.94 -26.33
N MET A 21 13.06 28.50 -25.78
CA MET A 21 13.78 29.29 -24.78
C MET A 21 14.21 30.65 -25.31
N GLU A 22 14.49 30.74 -26.62
CA GLU A 22 14.82 31.99 -27.31
C GLU A 22 13.65 32.96 -27.35
N THR A 23 12.47 32.46 -27.68
CA THR A 23 11.22 33.26 -27.66
C THR A 23 10.93 33.80 -26.27
N ILE A 24 11.00 32.91 -25.25
CA ILE A 24 10.72 33.29 -23.86
C ILE A 24 11.79 34.26 -23.34
N ALA A 25 13.06 34.11 -23.75
CA ALA A 25 14.15 35.00 -23.38
C ALA A 25 13.92 36.43 -23.93
N ALA A 26 13.43 36.53 -25.16
CA ALA A 26 13.07 37.82 -25.77
C ALA A 26 11.85 38.44 -25.05
N GLU A 27 10.80 37.68 -24.74
CA GLU A 27 9.61 38.15 -24.02
C GLU A 27 9.95 38.63 -22.60
N GLU A 28 10.80 37.89 -21.88
CA GLU A 28 11.22 38.20 -20.53
C GLU A 28 12.40 39.17 -20.41
N GLN A 29 12.97 39.56 -21.53
CA GLN A 29 14.14 40.47 -21.65
C GLN A 29 15.37 39.96 -20.87
N VAL A 30 15.64 38.68 -20.97
CA VAL A 30 16.76 38.01 -20.29
C VAL A 30 17.52 37.10 -21.26
N SER A 31 18.67 36.58 -20.86
CA SER A 31 19.42 35.61 -21.66
C SER A 31 18.76 34.24 -21.70
N ARG A 32 18.97 33.46 -22.75
CA ARG A 32 18.55 32.05 -22.84
C ARG A 32 19.05 31.21 -21.65
N SER A 33 20.29 31.47 -21.19
CA SER A 33 20.87 30.79 -20.04
C SER A 33 20.12 31.12 -18.72
N THR A 34 19.54 32.31 -18.64
CA THR A 34 18.70 32.70 -17.51
C THR A 34 17.37 31.93 -17.53
N ILE A 35 16.75 31.76 -18.72
CA ILE A 35 15.54 30.93 -18.88
C ILE A 35 15.83 29.50 -18.50
N SER A 36 16.95 28.89 -18.95
CA SER A 36 17.33 27.53 -18.56
C SER A 36 17.38 27.37 -17.02
N ARG A 37 18.06 28.29 -16.33
CA ARG A 37 18.13 28.27 -14.84
C ARG A 37 16.78 28.45 -14.18
N MET A 38 15.91 29.27 -14.74
CA MET A 38 14.55 29.44 -14.23
C MET A 38 13.70 28.16 -14.37
N LEU A 39 13.83 27.44 -15.49
CA LEU A 39 13.18 26.17 -15.72
C LEU A 39 13.71 25.08 -14.79
N ASP A 40 15.02 25.03 -14.52
CA ASP A 40 15.63 24.14 -13.54
C ASP A 40 15.14 24.46 -12.11
N THR A 41 15.03 25.75 -11.76
CA THR A 41 14.47 26.17 -10.47
C THR A 41 13.01 25.77 -10.35
N ALA A 42 12.19 25.97 -11.40
CA ALA A 42 10.79 25.57 -11.41
C ALA A 42 10.58 24.08 -11.20
N ARG A 43 11.52 23.23 -11.67
CA ARG A 43 11.56 21.80 -11.35
C ARG A 43 11.97 21.55 -9.90
N ALA A 44 13.04 22.19 -9.44
CA ALA A 44 13.55 22.00 -8.07
C ALA A 44 12.55 22.45 -6.98
N THR A 45 11.74 23.47 -7.28
CA THR A 45 10.71 24.02 -6.35
C THR A 45 9.35 23.31 -6.50
N GLY A 46 9.21 22.34 -7.42
CA GLY A 46 7.94 21.62 -7.62
C GLY A 46 6.87 22.38 -8.40
N ILE A 47 7.15 23.59 -8.93
CA ILE A 47 6.24 24.32 -9.84
C ILE A 47 5.97 23.50 -11.11
N VAL A 48 6.96 22.71 -11.52
CA VAL A 48 6.85 21.77 -12.66
C VAL A 48 7.26 20.39 -12.24
N THR A 49 6.36 19.42 -12.43
CA THR A 49 6.66 18.00 -12.33
C THR A 49 6.65 17.38 -13.73
N VAL A 50 7.77 16.83 -14.17
CA VAL A 50 7.86 16.10 -15.45
C VAL A 50 7.81 14.62 -15.17
N THR A 51 6.74 13.96 -15.60
CA THR A 51 6.61 12.51 -15.54
C THR A 51 6.85 11.92 -16.91
N VAL A 52 7.86 11.05 -17.03
CA VAL A 52 8.09 10.26 -18.23
C VAL A 52 7.44 8.91 -18.04
N SER A 53 6.31 8.67 -18.72
CA SER A 53 5.65 7.36 -18.70
C SER A 53 6.46 6.40 -19.57
N PRO A 54 6.92 5.24 -19.04
CA PRO A 54 7.58 4.23 -19.86
C PRO A 54 6.64 3.69 -20.95
N VAL A 55 7.20 3.21 -22.05
CA VAL A 55 6.42 2.59 -23.14
C VAL A 55 5.64 1.40 -22.58
N HIS A 56 4.33 1.51 -22.53
CA HIS A 56 3.39 0.66 -21.76
C HIS A 56 3.32 -0.83 -22.19
N GLY A 57 4.02 -1.27 -23.26
CA GLY A 57 3.83 -2.60 -23.82
C GLY A 57 4.20 -3.75 -22.88
N ARG A 58 5.36 -3.70 -22.20
CA ARG A 58 5.88 -4.81 -21.40
C ARG A 58 5.16 -4.94 -20.04
N ALA A 59 5.03 -3.83 -19.31
CA ALA A 59 4.34 -3.82 -18.02
C ALA A 59 2.86 -4.23 -18.19
N SER A 60 2.19 -3.77 -19.24
CA SER A 60 0.80 -4.15 -19.54
C SER A 60 0.66 -5.63 -19.89
N ALA A 61 1.60 -6.20 -20.67
CA ALA A 61 1.60 -7.63 -20.98
C ALA A 61 1.80 -8.47 -19.71
N MET A 62 2.73 -8.07 -18.82
CA MET A 62 2.95 -8.73 -17.55
C MET A 62 1.74 -8.59 -16.61
N ALA A 63 1.07 -7.43 -16.59
CA ALA A 63 -0.16 -7.25 -15.82
C ALA A 63 -1.27 -8.21 -16.29
N ALA A 64 -1.44 -8.36 -17.60
CA ALA A 64 -2.39 -9.32 -18.18
C ALA A 64 -2.04 -10.77 -17.81
N GLU A 65 -0.76 -11.14 -17.88
CA GLU A 65 -0.28 -12.48 -17.51
C GLU A 65 -0.50 -12.78 -16.02
N VAL A 66 -0.13 -11.85 -15.12
CA VAL A 66 -0.38 -11.95 -13.67
C VAL A 66 -1.88 -12.09 -13.41
N GLY A 67 -2.70 -11.23 -14.04
CA GLY A 67 -4.16 -11.27 -13.92
C GLY A 67 -4.76 -12.61 -14.33
N ALA A 68 -4.37 -13.12 -15.50
CA ALA A 68 -4.84 -14.40 -16.02
C ALA A 68 -4.43 -15.59 -15.13
N ARG A 69 -3.18 -15.54 -14.62
CA ARG A 69 -2.61 -16.64 -13.84
C ARG A 69 -3.16 -16.73 -12.41
N PHE A 70 -3.39 -15.58 -11.76
CA PHE A 70 -3.79 -15.53 -10.35
C PHE A 70 -5.25 -15.12 -10.11
N GLY A 71 -5.97 -14.73 -11.16
CA GLY A 71 -7.38 -14.33 -11.06
C GLY A 71 -7.58 -12.99 -10.35
N VAL A 72 -6.67 -12.04 -10.56
CA VAL A 72 -6.69 -10.70 -9.96
C VAL A 72 -6.65 -9.63 -11.04
N VAL A 73 -7.05 -8.41 -10.69
CA VAL A 73 -6.76 -7.23 -11.51
C VAL A 73 -5.35 -6.77 -11.15
N ALA A 74 -4.40 -6.92 -12.07
CA ALA A 74 -3.02 -6.54 -11.81
C ALA A 74 -2.66 -5.20 -12.48
N ARG A 75 -1.87 -4.40 -11.77
CA ARG A 75 -1.24 -3.17 -12.26
C ARG A 75 0.27 -3.29 -12.04
N VAL A 76 1.02 -3.50 -13.10
CA VAL A 76 2.48 -3.60 -13.06
C VAL A 76 3.09 -2.24 -13.35
N VAL A 77 3.95 -1.78 -12.44
CA VAL A 77 4.65 -0.51 -12.53
C VAL A 77 6.01 -0.74 -13.16
N ALA A 78 6.24 -0.12 -14.31
CA ALA A 78 7.54 -0.17 -14.96
C ALA A 78 8.56 0.65 -14.15
N VAL A 79 9.66 0.00 -13.79
CA VAL A 79 10.78 0.61 -13.07
C VAL A 79 12.09 0.19 -13.72
N PRO A 80 13.16 1.00 -13.68
CA PRO A 80 14.48 0.57 -14.09
C PRO A 80 14.93 -0.68 -13.35
N ASP A 81 15.61 -1.61 -14.01
CA ASP A 81 16.05 -2.89 -13.40
C ASP A 81 17.02 -2.66 -12.22
N ASP A 82 17.79 -1.57 -12.25
CA ASP A 82 18.75 -1.14 -11.22
C ASP A 82 18.16 -0.17 -10.18
N ALA A 83 16.85 0.10 -10.24
CA ALA A 83 16.21 1.01 -9.31
C ALA A 83 16.35 0.50 -7.86
N PRO A 84 16.75 1.37 -6.91
CA PRO A 84 16.79 1.02 -5.49
C PRO A 84 15.40 0.61 -4.96
N ASP A 85 15.36 -0.27 -3.95
CA ASP A 85 14.10 -0.78 -3.39
C ASP A 85 13.17 0.34 -2.90
N LEU A 86 13.73 1.42 -2.35
CA LEU A 86 12.93 2.57 -1.92
C LEU A 86 12.28 3.29 -3.10
N ALA A 87 13.00 3.48 -4.20
CA ALA A 87 12.46 4.10 -5.41
C ALA A 87 11.35 3.23 -6.05
N ARG A 88 11.52 1.91 -6.05
CA ARG A 88 10.47 0.97 -6.50
C ARG A 88 9.24 1.06 -5.62
N LEU A 89 9.43 1.11 -4.29
CA LEU A 89 8.35 1.27 -3.32
C LEU A 89 7.55 2.55 -3.59
N GLU A 90 8.23 3.68 -3.81
CA GLU A 90 7.59 4.96 -4.11
C GLU A 90 6.76 4.93 -5.40
N GLN A 91 7.26 4.29 -6.46
CA GLN A 91 6.52 4.14 -7.72
C GLN A 91 5.27 3.25 -7.56
N VAL A 92 5.38 2.13 -6.82
CA VAL A 92 4.24 1.27 -6.50
C VAL A 92 3.24 2.00 -5.62
N ALA A 93 3.71 2.80 -4.66
CA ALA A 93 2.86 3.59 -3.79
C ALA A 93 2.08 4.66 -4.57
N ALA A 94 2.72 5.38 -5.48
CA ALA A 94 2.07 6.36 -6.35
C ALA A 94 0.99 5.71 -7.23
N ALA A 95 1.30 4.59 -7.90
CA ALA A 95 0.33 3.86 -8.72
C ALA A 95 -0.83 3.28 -7.90
N THR A 96 -0.59 2.93 -6.63
CA THR A 96 -1.63 2.47 -5.71
C THR A 96 -2.53 3.62 -5.27
N ALA A 97 -1.97 4.80 -5.01
CA ALA A 97 -2.75 6.00 -4.69
C ALA A 97 -3.67 6.40 -5.86
N GLU A 98 -3.17 6.34 -7.10
CA GLU A 98 -3.99 6.55 -8.31
C GLU A 98 -5.15 5.52 -8.41
N LEU A 99 -4.87 4.24 -8.15
CA LEU A 99 -5.93 3.22 -8.11
C LEU A 99 -6.97 3.53 -7.03
N LEU A 100 -6.55 3.96 -5.84
CA LEU A 100 -7.48 4.32 -4.77
C LEU A 100 -8.32 5.55 -5.15
N ASP A 101 -7.74 6.54 -5.81
CA ASP A 101 -8.48 7.70 -6.33
C ASP A 101 -9.56 7.30 -7.36
N GLU A 102 -9.30 6.25 -8.15
CA GLU A 102 -10.27 5.72 -9.11
C GLU A 102 -11.43 4.98 -8.42
N VAL A 103 -11.15 4.26 -7.32
CA VAL A 103 -12.10 3.31 -6.73
C VAL A 103 -12.85 3.86 -5.51
N MET A 104 -12.27 4.82 -4.79
CA MET A 104 -12.91 5.40 -3.60
C MET A 104 -13.93 6.46 -3.98
N GLY A 105 -15.11 6.36 -3.40
CA GLY A 105 -16.24 7.27 -3.58
C GLY A 105 -16.89 7.68 -2.27
N SER A 106 -17.82 8.62 -2.34
CA SER A 106 -18.62 9.05 -1.19
C SER A 106 -19.43 7.90 -0.60
N GLY A 107 -19.54 7.85 0.73
CA GLY A 107 -20.23 6.78 1.46
C GLY A 107 -19.42 5.50 1.63
N MET A 108 -18.21 5.41 1.07
CA MET A 108 -17.39 4.21 1.14
C MET A 108 -16.47 4.18 2.37
N THR A 109 -16.15 2.98 2.81
CA THR A 109 -15.21 2.70 3.89
C THR A 109 -13.94 2.03 3.36
N LEU A 110 -12.78 2.67 3.58
CA LEU A 110 -11.47 2.05 3.40
C LEU A 110 -11.03 1.37 4.69
N GLY A 111 -10.78 0.07 4.65
CA GLY A 111 -10.00 -0.63 5.66
C GLY A 111 -8.51 -0.52 5.34
N LEU A 112 -7.71 -0.05 6.30
CA LEU A 112 -6.28 0.20 6.10
C LEU A 112 -5.45 -0.63 7.08
N ALA A 113 -4.59 -1.52 6.57
CA ALA A 113 -3.55 -2.13 7.37
C ALA A 113 -2.31 -1.22 7.36
N TRP A 114 -1.84 -0.84 8.55
CA TRP A 114 -0.63 -0.02 8.66
C TRP A 114 0.62 -0.80 8.21
N GLY A 115 1.60 -0.08 7.67
CA GLY A 115 2.86 -0.64 7.21
C GLY A 115 3.65 0.36 6.37
N THR A 116 4.90 0.04 6.05
CA THR A 116 5.78 0.92 5.27
C THR A 116 5.16 1.23 3.91
N THR A 117 4.62 0.22 3.22
CA THR A 117 4.01 0.41 1.89
C THR A 117 2.75 1.28 1.95
N THR A 118 1.85 1.03 2.89
CA THR A 118 0.62 1.82 3.04
C THR A 118 0.89 3.23 3.52
N SER A 119 1.95 3.43 4.32
CA SER A 119 2.43 4.77 4.68
C SER A 119 2.93 5.55 3.47
N ALA A 120 3.70 4.90 2.56
CA ALA A 120 4.14 5.52 1.32
C ALA A 120 2.95 5.86 0.41
N VAL A 121 1.95 4.97 0.27
CA VAL A 121 0.71 5.26 -0.49
C VAL A 121 0.03 6.53 0.02
N GLY A 122 -0.07 6.69 1.35
CA GLY A 122 -0.68 7.88 1.95
C GLY A 122 0.04 9.19 1.61
N GLN A 123 1.32 9.16 1.21
CA GLN A 123 2.08 10.34 0.78
C GLN A 123 1.75 10.79 -0.65
N HIS A 124 1.23 9.88 -1.48
CA HIS A 124 0.89 10.14 -2.89
C HIS A 124 -0.59 10.41 -3.13
N LEU A 125 -1.43 10.40 -2.09
CA LEU A 125 -2.85 10.70 -2.23
C LEU A 125 -3.05 12.16 -2.63
N ARG A 126 -3.98 12.37 -3.56
CA ARG A 126 -4.43 13.70 -3.95
C ARG A 126 -5.62 14.12 -3.09
N ALA A 127 -5.77 15.42 -2.88
CA ALA A 127 -6.96 15.94 -2.23
C ALA A 127 -8.20 15.65 -3.08
N LYS A 128 -9.11 14.84 -2.54
CA LYS A 128 -10.37 14.43 -3.16
C LYS A 128 -11.44 14.32 -2.06
N PRO A 129 -12.00 15.44 -1.58
CA PRO A 129 -13.00 15.39 -0.51
C PRO A 129 -14.19 14.50 -0.90
N LEU A 130 -14.52 13.54 -0.05
CA LEU A 130 -15.60 12.58 -0.22
C LEU A 130 -16.63 12.78 0.91
N ARG A 131 -17.92 12.77 0.60
CA ARG A 131 -18.97 12.87 1.62
C ARG A 131 -19.18 11.51 2.29
N ASP A 132 -19.28 11.52 3.62
CA ASP A 132 -19.56 10.31 4.44
C ASP A 132 -18.57 9.14 4.16
N ALA A 133 -17.33 9.47 3.85
CA ALA A 133 -16.29 8.47 3.67
C ALA A 133 -15.63 8.14 5.02
N HIS A 134 -15.21 6.89 5.17
CA HIS A 134 -14.59 6.39 6.39
C HIS A 134 -13.25 5.72 6.09
N VAL A 135 -12.29 5.86 7.02
CA VAL A 135 -11.04 5.10 7.03
C VAL A 135 -10.94 4.36 8.35
N VAL A 136 -10.86 3.04 8.31
CA VAL A 136 -10.78 2.20 9.51
C VAL A 136 -9.49 1.39 9.53
N GLN A 137 -8.83 1.38 10.68
CA GLN A 137 -7.62 0.59 10.90
C GLN A 137 -7.97 -0.91 10.98
N LEU A 138 -7.30 -1.78 10.21
CA LEU A 138 -7.58 -3.22 10.13
C LEU A 138 -6.85 -4.08 11.15
N ASN A 139 -5.78 -3.57 11.77
CA ASN A 139 -4.96 -4.29 12.74
C ASN A 139 -4.43 -3.34 13.81
N GLY A 140 -4.37 -3.76 15.05
CA GLY A 140 -3.80 -3.00 16.17
C GLY A 140 -2.32 -2.66 15.93
N ALA A 141 -1.84 -1.62 16.57
CA ALA A 141 -0.47 -1.12 16.36
C ALA A 141 0.38 -1.06 17.65
N MET A 142 -0.21 -1.33 18.81
CA MET A 142 0.51 -1.30 20.09
C MET A 142 1.48 -2.49 20.18
N ASN A 143 2.67 -2.22 20.72
CA ASN A 143 3.66 -3.24 21.07
C ASN A 143 4.31 -2.91 22.42
N THR A 144 5.30 -3.68 22.85
CA THR A 144 5.98 -3.52 24.14
C THR A 144 6.81 -2.23 24.26
N HIS A 145 7.10 -1.56 23.15
CA HIS A 145 7.94 -0.36 23.10
C HIS A 145 7.14 0.91 22.77
N SER A 146 5.96 0.78 22.19
CA SER A 146 5.19 1.90 21.70
C SER A 146 3.68 1.63 21.80
N SER A 147 2.91 2.68 22.13
CA SER A 147 1.45 2.63 22.02
C SER A 147 0.96 2.44 20.57
N GLY A 148 1.83 2.59 19.58
CA GLY A 148 1.48 2.54 18.17
C GLY A 148 0.57 3.68 17.69
N VAL A 149 0.10 4.53 18.61
CA VAL A 149 -0.87 5.59 18.30
C VAL A 149 -0.29 6.60 17.33
N GLY A 150 0.94 7.09 17.57
CA GLY A 150 1.56 8.09 16.69
C GLY A 150 1.66 7.60 15.24
N TYR A 151 2.30 6.47 15.02
CA TYR A 151 2.47 5.93 13.68
C TYR A 151 1.15 5.56 13.00
N GLY A 152 0.28 4.85 13.70
CA GLY A 152 -1.04 4.49 13.17
C GLY A 152 -1.87 5.73 12.83
N SER A 153 -1.85 6.76 13.70
CA SER A 153 -2.55 8.02 13.47
C SER A 153 -2.00 8.78 12.27
N ASP A 154 -0.67 8.84 12.11
CA ASP A 154 -0.04 9.53 10.98
C ASP A 154 -0.41 8.87 9.65
N VAL A 155 -0.38 7.52 9.60
CA VAL A 155 -0.75 6.79 8.38
C VAL A 155 -2.23 7.00 8.04
N LEU A 156 -3.14 6.72 8.99
CA LEU A 156 -4.58 6.86 8.74
C LEU A 156 -4.98 8.32 8.51
N GLY A 157 -4.35 9.25 9.23
CA GLY A 157 -4.63 10.70 9.14
C GLY A 157 -4.39 11.26 7.74
N ARG A 158 -3.41 10.76 7.00
CA ARG A 158 -3.15 11.17 5.61
C ARG A 158 -4.33 10.84 4.71
N PHE A 159 -4.90 9.64 4.81
CA PHE A 159 -6.08 9.23 4.07
C PHE A 159 -7.31 10.04 4.50
N GLY A 160 -7.47 10.25 5.82
CA GLY A 160 -8.54 11.08 6.37
C GLY A 160 -8.48 12.51 5.83
N THR A 161 -7.30 13.12 5.83
CA THR A 161 -7.10 14.49 5.32
C THR A 161 -7.31 14.59 3.81
N ALA A 162 -6.77 13.64 3.03
CA ALA A 162 -6.89 13.67 1.57
C ALA A 162 -8.35 13.57 1.10
N TRP A 163 -9.18 12.81 1.81
CA TRP A 163 -10.56 12.52 1.42
C TRP A 163 -11.63 13.21 2.28
N ASP A 164 -11.23 14.01 3.27
CA ASP A 164 -12.15 14.56 4.30
C ASP A 164 -12.96 13.44 4.97
N ALA A 165 -12.31 12.29 5.21
CA ALA A 165 -12.93 11.07 5.68
C ALA A 165 -12.85 10.95 7.21
N GLN A 166 -13.88 10.36 7.82
CA GLN A 166 -13.86 10.05 9.25
C GLN A 166 -12.91 8.89 9.55
N VAL A 167 -11.92 9.11 10.43
CA VAL A 167 -10.91 8.11 10.81
C VAL A 167 -11.36 7.33 12.04
N HIS A 168 -11.28 5.99 11.95
CA HIS A 168 -11.59 5.06 13.04
C HIS A 168 -10.33 4.26 13.43
N HIS A 169 -9.72 4.65 14.53
CA HIS A 169 -8.58 3.93 15.09
C HIS A 169 -9.00 2.61 15.74
N PHE A 170 -8.06 1.66 15.76
CA PHE A 170 -8.22 0.39 16.45
C PHE A 170 -7.16 0.25 17.56
N PRO A 171 -7.37 0.88 18.74
CA PRO A 171 -6.37 1.03 19.79
C PRO A 171 -6.22 -0.24 20.62
N VAL A 172 -5.72 -1.30 20.01
CA VAL A 172 -5.42 -2.59 20.64
C VAL A 172 -3.99 -3.03 20.28
N PRO A 173 -3.39 -3.97 21.02
CA PRO A 173 -2.13 -4.57 20.65
C PRO A 173 -2.19 -5.20 19.24
N ALA A 174 -1.07 -5.14 18.50
CA ALA A 174 -0.95 -5.91 17.25
C ALA A 174 -1.06 -7.42 17.55
N PHE A 175 -0.38 -7.83 18.62
CA PHE A 175 -0.47 -9.19 19.19
C PHE A 175 -0.70 -9.10 20.69
N PHE A 176 -1.67 -9.85 21.16
CA PHE A 176 -1.93 -10.03 22.59
C PHE A 176 -0.97 -11.08 23.16
N ASP A 177 -0.68 -11.00 24.45
CA ASP A 177 0.10 -12.04 25.13
C ASP A 177 -0.74 -13.32 25.29
N HIS A 178 -2.06 -13.18 25.48
CA HIS A 178 -3.00 -14.26 25.69
C HIS A 178 -4.19 -14.19 24.73
N ALA A 179 -4.55 -15.33 24.13
CA ALA A 179 -5.69 -15.44 23.22
C ALA A 179 -7.03 -15.13 23.91
N GLU A 180 -7.14 -15.44 25.19
CA GLU A 180 -8.30 -15.17 26.04
C GLU A 180 -8.50 -13.67 26.24
N THR A 181 -7.43 -12.91 26.46
CA THR A 181 -7.45 -11.44 26.57
C THR A 181 -7.96 -10.82 25.26
N ARG A 182 -7.44 -11.26 24.11
CA ARG A 182 -7.98 -10.87 22.81
C ARG A 182 -9.47 -11.16 22.71
N SER A 183 -9.88 -12.39 23.06
CA SER A 183 -11.28 -12.82 22.98
C SER A 183 -12.19 -12.02 23.93
N ALA A 184 -11.69 -11.62 25.10
CA ALA A 184 -12.40 -10.73 26.01
C ALA A 184 -12.57 -9.33 25.43
N MET A 185 -11.49 -8.73 24.88
CA MET A 185 -11.52 -7.42 24.21
C MET A 185 -12.52 -7.37 23.05
N TRP A 186 -12.66 -8.46 22.27
CA TRP A 186 -13.62 -8.53 21.16
C TRP A 186 -15.09 -8.50 21.61
N ARG A 187 -15.38 -8.71 22.92
CA ARG A 187 -16.73 -8.58 23.49
C ARG A 187 -17.05 -7.17 23.96
N GLU A 188 -16.03 -6.30 24.13
CA GLU A 188 -16.23 -4.92 24.56
C GLU A 188 -17.01 -4.10 23.51
N ARG A 189 -17.95 -3.27 23.97
CA ARG A 189 -18.83 -2.48 23.07
C ARG A 189 -18.04 -1.54 22.17
N SER A 190 -17.01 -0.88 22.68
CA SER A 190 -16.15 0.03 21.92
C SER A 190 -15.36 -0.69 20.84
N VAL A 191 -14.80 -1.86 21.16
CA VAL A 191 -14.06 -2.71 20.22
C VAL A 191 -15.01 -3.27 19.15
N ARG A 192 -16.16 -3.79 19.54
CA ARG A 192 -17.19 -4.30 18.60
C ARG A 192 -17.65 -3.25 17.60
N ARG A 193 -17.75 -1.97 18.01
CA ARG A 193 -18.07 -0.87 17.10
C ARG A 193 -17.03 -0.78 15.97
N VAL A 194 -15.74 -0.80 16.30
CA VAL A 194 -14.67 -0.70 15.28
C VAL A 194 -14.64 -1.97 14.41
N LEU A 195 -14.77 -3.16 15.01
CA LEU A 195 -14.88 -4.42 14.27
C LEU A 195 -16.07 -4.42 13.29
N GLY A 196 -17.21 -3.83 13.68
CA GLY A 196 -18.34 -3.63 12.78
C GLY A 196 -17.98 -2.80 11.55
N ILE A 197 -17.25 -1.69 11.74
CA ILE A 197 -16.79 -0.83 10.63
C ILE A 197 -15.75 -1.57 9.76
N GLN A 198 -14.84 -2.34 10.35
CA GLN A 198 -13.90 -3.17 9.58
C GLN A 198 -14.64 -4.18 8.69
N HIS A 199 -15.69 -4.80 9.20
CA HIS A 199 -16.49 -5.79 8.46
C HIS A 199 -17.36 -5.17 7.36
N SER A 200 -17.66 -3.88 7.42
CA SER A 200 -18.39 -3.14 6.39
C SER A 200 -17.48 -2.41 5.40
N ALA A 201 -16.17 -2.65 5.45
CA ALA A 201 -15.24 -2.03 4.52
C ALA A 201 -15.54 -2.44 3.06
N ASP A 202 -15.58 -1.44 2.16
CA ASP A 202 -15.77 -1.64 0.72
C ASP A 202 -14.44 -1.95 0.03
N VAL A 203 -13.38 -1.32 0.53
CA VAL A 203 -12.01 -1.48 0.04
C VAL A 203 -11.09 -1.80 1.23
N ALA A 204 -10.19 -2.77 1.07
CA ALA A 204 -9.10 -3.00 2.00
C ALA A 204 -7.77 -2.71 1.31
N LEU A 205 -6.91 -1.91 1.93
CA LEU A 205 -5.54 -1.66 1.47
C LEU A 205 -4.55 -2.28 2.44
N PHE A 206 -3.64 -3.09 1.92
CA PHE A 206 -2.58 -3.74 2.70
C PHE A 206 -1.35 -4.04 1.84
N GLY A 207 -0.24 -4.30 2.50
CA GLY A 207 0.96 -4.86 1.91
C GLY A 207 1.16 -6.30 2.31
N ILE A 208 2.31 -6.86 1.92
CA ILE A 208 2.78 -8.17 2.38
C ILE A 208 3.92 -7.95 3.38
N GLY A 209 3.77 -8.52 4.57
CA GLY A 209 4.84 -8.61 5.55
C GLY A 209 5.84 -9.71 5.17
N ALA A 210 7.13 -9.40 5.26
CA ALA A 210 8.22 -10.35 5.01
C ALA A 210 9.26 -10.27 6.12
N VAL A 211 9.83 -11.43 6.46
CA VAL A 211 10.82 -11.59 7.54
C VAL A 211 12.16 -10.93 7.20
N ALA A 212 12.53 -10.92 5.91
CA ALA A 212 13.82 -10.44 5.43
C ALA A 212 13.67 -9.53 4.22
N GLY A 213 14.73 -8.75 3.90
CA GLY A 213 14.81 -7.85 2.75
C GLY A 213 15.30 -6.46 3.12
N ALA A 214 15.57 -5.61 2.13
CA ALA A 214 16.07 -4.24 2.33
C ALA A 214 15.05 -3.34 3.05
N VAL A 215 13.75 -3.62 2.89
CA VAL A 215 12.65 -2.96 3.61
C VAL A 215 11.85 -4.05 4.35
N PRO A 216 12.32 -4.54 5.50
CA PRO A 216 11.63 -5.57 6.26
C PRO A 216 10.31 -5.04 6.84
N SER A 217 9.37 -5.94 7.09
CA SER A 217 8.13 -5.57 7.76
C SER A 217 8.42 -5.12 9.20
N ARG A 218 7.81 -4.01 9.62
CA ARG A 218 7.90 -3.47 10.99
C ARG A 218 7.51 -4.49 12.05
N VAL A 219 6.58 -5.41 11.74
CA VAL A 219 6.19 -6.53 12.60
C VAL A 219 7.41 -7.35 13.03
N HIS A 220 8.39 -7.53 12.15
CA HIS A 220 9.58 -8.32 12.42
C HIS A 220 10.74 -7.54 13.05
N THR A 221 10.75 -6.20 12.94
CA THR A 221 11.90 -5.35 13.34
C THR A 221 11.65 -4.49 14.58
N GLU A 222 10.39 -4.19 14.93
CA GLU A 222 10.06 -3.18 15.92
C GLU A 222 9.50 -3.75 17.23
N GLY A 223 9.95 -4.94 17.64
CA GLY A 223 9.63 -5.47 18.97
C GLY A 223 8.22 -6.04 19.11
N TYR A 224 7.52 -6.33 18.01
CA TYR A 224 6.22 -6.99 18.03
C TYR A 224 6.31 -8.49 18.34
N LEU A 225 7.44 -9.14 18.00
CA LEU A 225 7.63 -10.58 18.12
C LEU A 225 8.74 -10.90 19.11
N THR A 226 8.48 -11.83 20.01
CA THR A 226 9.48 -12.44 20.89
C THR A 226 10.35 -13.43 20.12
N ALA A 227 11.44 -13.92 20.73
CA ALA A 227 12.22 -15.00 20.18
C ALA A 227 11.40 -16.30 20.06
N ALA A 228 10.53 -16.58 21.02
CA ALA A 228 9.62 -17.72 20.98
C ALA A 228 8.61 -17.61 19.82
N ASP A 229 8.00 -16.44 19.63
CA ASP A 229 7.10 -16.22 18.49
C ASP A 229 7.78 -16.49 17.15
N ARG A 230 9.03 -16.03 16.99
CA ARG A 230 9.80 -16.30 15.76
C ARG A 230 10.11 -17.79 15.56
N ALA A 231 10.42 -18.51 16.63
CA ALA A 231 10.63 -19.95 16.58
C ALA A 231 9.35 -20.69 16.17
N ASP A 232 8.20 -20.32 16.74
CA ASP A 232 6.89 -20.87 16.41
C ASP A 232 6.51 -20.60 14.94
N LEU A 233 6.73 -19.38 14.46
CA LEU A 233 6.47 -19.04 13.06
C LEU A 233 7.33 -19.86 12.10
N ALA A 234 8.61 -20.07 12.44
CA ALA A 234 9.51 -20.92 11.66
C ALA A 234 9.06 -22.38 11.67
N ALA A 235 8.70 -22.93 12.85
CA ALA A 235 8.18 -24.28 12.99
C ALA A 235 6.85 -24.49 12.24
N CYS A 236 6.04 -23.44 12.13
CA CYS A 236 4.80 -23.44 11.36
C CYS A 236 5.00 -23.20 9.85
N HIS A 237 6.24 -23.07 9.37
CA HIS A 237 6.58 -22.80 7.96
C HIS A 237 5.88 -21.53 7.41
N VAL A 238 5.83 -20.49 8.23
CA VAL A 238 5.26 -19.20 7.84
C VAL A 238 6.15 -18.53 6.78
N VAL A 239 5.52 -17.98 5.74
CA VAL A 239 6.22 -17.31 4.62
C VAL A 239 5.96 -15.81 4.53
N GLY A 240 5.01 -15.29 5.31
CA GLY A 240 4.67 -13.87 5.34
C GLY A 240 3.40 -13.63 6.10
N ASP A 241 2.97 -12.35 6.15
CA ASP A 241 1.71 -11.96 6.78
C ASP A 241 0.92 -10.95 5.95
N VAL A 242 -0.38 -10.94 6.16
CA VAL A 242 -1.33 -9.94 5.67
C VAL A 242 -2.10 -9.39 6.87
N CYS A 243 -2.11 -8.08 7.06
CA CYS A 243 -2.78 -7.43 8.21
C CYS A 243 -2.37 -8.05 9.57
N THR A 244 -1.11 -8.41 9.77
CA THR A 244 -0.58 -9.11 10.96
C THR A 244 -1.13 -10.54 11.17
N VAL A 245 -1.74 -11.14 10.16
CA VAL A 245 -2.12 -12.57 10.17
C VAL A 245 -1.14 -13.34 9.30
N PHE A 246 -0.46 -14.31 9.91
CA PHE A 246 0.60 -15.11 9.28
C PHE A 246 0.06 -16.20 8.39
N LEU A 247 0.74 -16.45 7.27
CA LEU A 247 0.32 -17.38 6.23
C LEU A 247 1.42 -18.41 5.94
N ARG A 248 1.01 -19.66 5.63
CA ARG A 248 1.85 -20.64 4.98
C ARG A 248 1.81 -20.48 3.45
N ALA A 249 2.71 -21.14 2.75
CA ALA A 249 2.86 -21.00 1.30
C ALA A 249 1.59 -21.36 0.50
N ASP A 250 0.74 -22.22 1.02
CA ASP A 250 -0.55 -22.60 0.43
C ASP A 250 -1.70 -21.62 0.76
N GLY A 251 -1.40 -20.56 1.50
CA GLY A 251 -2.38 -19.56 1.95
C GLY A 251 -3.15 -19.96 3.22
N SER A 252 -2.83 -21.11 3.81
CA SER A 252 -3.44 -21.52 5.09
C SER A 252 -2.90 -20.66 6.25
N TRP A 253 -3.73 -20.43 7.24
CA TRP A 253 -3.45 -19.56 8.40
C TRP A 253 -3.89 -20.19 9.74
N GLU A 254 -4.75 -21.19 9.66
CA GLU A 254 -5.26 -21.91 10.82
C GLU A 254 -4.15 -22.67 11.56
N GLY A 255 -4.26 -22.79 12.87
CA GLY A 255 -3.31 -23.54 13.68
C GLY A 255 -1.92 -22.91 13.81
N ILE A 256 -1.71 -21.66 13.38
CA ILE A 256 -0.52 -20.88 13.71
C ILE A 256 -0.79 -20.19 15.05
N PRO A 257 -0.04 -20.52 16.14
CA PRO A 257 -0.38 -20.06 17.49
C PRO A 257 -0.48 -18.54 17.62
N LEU A 258 0.43 -17.81 16.95
CA LEU A 258 0.43 -16.35 17.01
C LEU A 258 -0.80 -15.73 16.36
N ASN A 259 -1.42 -16.38 15.38
CA ASN A 259 -2.68 -15.88 14.77
C ASN A 259 -3.85 -15.88 15.76
N ALA A 260 -3.88 -16.76 16.75
CA ALA A 260 -4.88 -16.73 17.81
C ALA A 260 -4.77 -15.47 18.70
N ARG A 261 -3.58 -14.86 18.75
CA ARG A 261 -3.28 -13.65 19.51
C ARG A 261 -3.23 -12.38 18.66
N SER A 262 -3.29 -12.50 17.33
CA SER A 262 -3.25 -11.36 16.40
C SER A 262 -4.56 -10.56 16.45
N SER A 263 -4.45 -9.24 16.38
CA SER A 263 -5.60 -8.34 16.23
C SER A 263 -5.99 -8.08 14.78
N GLY A 264 -5.22 -8.59 13.83
CA GLY A 264 -5.48 -8.39 12.43
C GLY A 264 -6.79 -8.96 11.91
N LEU A 265 -7.31 -8.34 10.86
CA LEU A 265 -8.52 -8.84 10.20
C LEU A 265 -8.26 -10.24 9.63
N ALA A 266 -8.96 -11.23 10.16
CA ALA A 266 -8.76 -12.63 9.77
C ALA A 266 -9.10 -12.88 8.29
N PRO A 267 -8.45 -13.84 7.61
CA PRO A 267 -8.65 -14.14 6.20
C PRO A 267 -10.11 -14.34 5.78
N PRO A 268 -10.99 -15.01 6.55
CA PRO A 268 -12.40 -15.11 6.19
C PRO A 268 -13.13 -13.77 6.18
N ALA A 269 -12.78 -12.85 7.09
CA ALA A 269 -13.36 -11.52 7.12
C ALA A 269 -12.79 -10.64 6.02
N LEU A 270 -11.47 -10.69 5.77
CA LEU A 270 -10.83 -9.96 4.69
C LEU A 270 -11.41 -10.38 3.31
N ARG A 271 -11.68 -11.67 3.08
CA ARG A 271 -12.31 -12.16 1.84
C ARG A 271 -13.72 -11.62 1.58
N ARG A 272 -14.43 -11.14 2.61
CA ARG A 272 -15.75 -10.50 2.45
C ARG A 272 -15.65 -9.07 1.94
N VAL A 273 -14.50 -8.41 2.10
CA VAL A 273 -14.30 -7.07 1.56
C VAL A 273 -14.30 -7.16 0.02
N PRO A 274 -15.16 -6.40 -0.67
CA PRO A 274 -15.32 -6.53 -2.12
C PRO A 274 -14.03 -6.28 -2.89
N ARG A 275 -13.28 -5.21 -2.55
CA ARG A 275 -11.98 -4.89 -3.17
C ARG A 275 -10.86 -5.01 -2.15
N ARG A 276 -9.89 -5.83 -2.47
CA ARG A 276 -8.73 -6.12 -1.62
C ARG A 276 -7.47 -5.76 -2.38
N VAL A 277 -7.06 -4.49 -2.20
CA VAL A 277 -5.92 -3.87 -2.87
C VAL A 277 -4.64 -4.25 -2.12
N CYS A 278 -3.77 -5.01 -2.77
CA CYS A 278 -2.47 -5.38 -2.26
C CYS A 278 -1.38 -4.62 -3.02
N ALA A 279 -0.58 -3.83 -2.30
CA ALA A 279 0.56 -3.10 -2.86
C ALA A 279 1.86 -3.79 -2.43
N VAL A 280 2.69 -4.18 -3.38
CA VAL A 280 3.91 -4.97 -3.10
C VAL A 280 5.08 -4.48 -3.97
N SER A 281 6.21 -4.22 -3.33
CA SER A 281 7.49 -3.97 -3.98
C SER A 281 8.58 -4.80 -3.30
N GLY A 282 9.41 -5.47 -4.10
CA GLY A 282 10.55 -6.25 -3.65
C GLY A 282 10.36 -7.77 -3.79
N SER A 283 11.38 -8.43 -4.37
CA SER A 283 11.39 -9.88 -4.63
C SER A 283 11.31 -10.73 -3.36
N ASN A 284 11.81 -10.22 -2.23
CA ASN A 284 11.72 -10.87 -0.93
C ASN A 284 10.27 -11.09 -0.43
N LYS A 285 9.31 -10.38 -0.97
CA LYS A 285 7.88 -10.48 -0.62
C LYS A 285 7.09 -11.46 -1.51
N VAL A 286 7.71 -11.95 -2.58
CA VAL A 286 7.01 -12.76 -3.60
C VAL A 286 6.46 -14.08 -3.04
N VAL A 287 7.15 -14.69 -2.07
CA VAL A 287 6.66 -15.94 -1.44
C VAL A 287 5.40 -15.66 -0.61
N GLY A 288 5.44 -14.62 0.22
CA GLY A 288 4.27 -14.18 1.00
C GLY A 288 3.12 -13.70 0.10
N LEU A 289 3.43 -13.01 -1.00
CA LEU A 289 2.44 -12.62 -2.01
C LEU A 289 1.77 -13.85 -2.64
N GLY A 290 2.56 -14.86 -3.01
CA GLY A 290 2.04 -16.14 -3.50
C GLY A 290 1.07 -16.79 -2.52
N ALA A 291 1.39 -16.78 -1.22
CA ALA A 291 0.52 -17.27 -0.15
C ALA A 291 -0.80 -16.46 -0.05
N ALA A 292 -0.72 -15.13 -0.11
CA ALA A 292 -1.90 -14.27 -0.09
C ALA A 292 -2.82 -14.50 -1.32
N LEU A 293 -2.22 -14.70 -2.49
CA LEU A 293 -2.95 -15.05 -3.72
C LEU A 293 -3.61 -16.42 -3.62
N ALA A 294 -2.88 -17.43 -3.12
CA ALA A 294 -3.41 -18.79 -2.87
C ALA A 294 -4.58 -18.77 -1.88
N GLY A 295 -4.47 -17.96 -0.82
CA GLY A 295 -5.53 -17.74 0.17
C GLY A 295 -6.72 -16.94 -0.35
N GLY A 296 -6.70 -16.44 -1.60
CA GLY A 296 -7.77 -15.62 -2.18
C GLY A 296 -7.94 -14.28 -1.47
N LEU A 297 -6.86 -13.71 -0.92
CA LEU A 297 -6.90 -12.48 -0.15
C LEU A 297 -6.76 -11.21 -1.00
N VAL A 298 -6.43 -11.34 -2.27
CA VAL A 298 -6.16 -10.23 -3.18
C VAL A 298 -7.18 -10.23 -4.32
N THR A 299 -7.73 -9.05 -4.65
CA THR A 299 -8.52 -8.83 -5.88
C THR A 299 -7.80 -7.89 -6.84
N ASP A 300 -7.13 -6.89 -6.29
CA ASP A 300 -6.39 -5.88 -7.02
C ASP A 300 -4.93 -5.90 -6.53
N LEU A 301 -4.00 -6.07 -7.45
CA LEU A 301 -2.57 -6.20 -7.14
C LEU A 301 -1.78 -5.10 -7.85
N VAL A 302 -1.07 -4.27 -7.09
CA VAL A 302 -0.13 -3.28 -7.61
C VAL A 302 1.28 -3.70 -7.23
N LEU A 303 2.15 -3.89 -8.23
CA LEU A 303 3.52 -4.33 -7.99
C LEU A 303 4.49 -3.78 -9.04
N ASP A 304 5.78 -3.71 -8.70
CA ASP A 304 6.83 -3.34 -9.66
C ASP A 304 7.14 -4.49 -10.64
N GLU A 305 7.72 -4.14 -11.80
CA GLU A 305 8.05 -5.09 -12.87
C GLU A 305 9.00 -6.20 -12.42
N PRO A 306 10.11 -5.96 -11.68
CA PRO A 306 10.97 -7.03 -11.16
C PRO A 306 10.22 -8.00 -10.24
N THR A 307 9.35 -7.49 -9.36
CA THR A 307 8.52 -8.31 -8.47
C THR A 307 7.52 -9.15 -9.26
N ALA A 308 6.90 -8.59 -10.31
CA ALA A 308 5.99 -9.30 -11.20
C ALA A 308 6.70 -10.42 -11.96
N ARG A 309 7.90 -10.13 -12.49
CA ARG A 309 8.74 -11.13 -13.18
C ARG A 309 9.08 -12.30 -12.27
N GLU A 310 9.53 -12.04 -11.05
CA GLU A 310 9.83 -13.07 -10.05
C GLU A 310 8.57 -13.87 -9.68
N LEU A 311 7.42 -13.23 -9.52
CA LEU A 311 6.14 -13.90 -9.25
C LEU A 311 5.76 -14.87 -10.37
N LEU A 312 5.96 -14.47 -11.62
CA LEU A 312 5.64 -15.28 -12.80
C LEU A 312 6.58 -16.47 -12.99
N THR A 313 7.81 -16.44 -12.46
CA THR A 313 8.71 -17.61 -12.49
C THR A 313 8.27 -18.72 -11.53
N ARG A 314 7.51 -18.39 -10.49
CA ARG A 314 7.07 -19.35 -9.46
C ARG A 314 5.85 -20.13 -9.93
N ARG A 315 5.83 -21.44 -9.60
CA ARG A 315 4.65 -22.27 -9.84
C ARG A 315 3.50 -21.76 -8.96
N PRO A 316 2.30 -21.48 -9.53
CA PRO A 316 1.16 -21.09 -8.71
C PRO A 316 0.87 -22.21 -7.70
N PRO A 317 0.59 -21.89 -6.43
CA PRO A 317 0.06 -22.86 -5.50
C PRO A 317 -1.25 -23.43 -6.06
N ALA A 318 -1.52 -24.72 -5.77
CA ALA A 318 -2.77 -25.34 -6.18
C ALA A 318 -3.94 -24.50 -5.67
N ARG A 319 -4.82 -24.08 -6.57
CA ARG A 319 -5.98 -23.23 -6.24
C ARG A 319 -6.86 -24.01 -5.25
N PRO A 320 -7.21 -23.45 -4.08
CA PRO A 320 -8.22 -24.09 -3.25
C PRO A 320 -9.52 -24.22 -4.07
N PRO A 321 -10.27 -25.32 -3.90
CA PRO A 321 -11.51 -25.52 -4.65
C PRO A 321 -12.43 -24.30 -4.43
N ALA A 322 -13.07 -23.83 -5.50
CA ALA A 322 -13.99 -22.72 -5.48
C ALA A 322 -15.15 -23.05 -4.50
N LEU A 323 -15.11 -22.52 -3.30
CA LEU A 323 -16.11 -22.76 -2.26
C LEU A 323 -17.38 -21.92 -2.41
N TRP A 324 -17.64 -21.29 -3.57
CA TRP A 324 -18.89 -20.56 -3.81
C TRP A 324 -19.24 -20.57 -5.31
N SER A 325 -19.79 -21.69 -5.76
CA SER A 325 -20.78 -21.66 -6.83
C SER A 325 -22.15 -21.88 -6.16
N ARG A 326 -22.79 -20.80 -5.73
CA ARG A 326 -24.24 -20.57 -5.69
C ARG A 326 -24.53 -19.23 -5.02
#